data_1314e321b0821600ab9d30a2acc57b77
#
_entry.id   1314e321b0821600ab9d30a2acc57b77
#
_cell.length_a   1.000
_cell.length_b   1.000
_cell.length_c   1.000
_cell.angle_alpha   90.00
_cell.angle_beta   90.00
_cell.angle_gamma   90.00
#
_symmetry.space_group_name_H-M   'P 1'
#
loop_
_entity.id
_entity.type
_entity.pdbx_description
1 polymer ?
#
loop_
_entity_poly.entity_id
_entity_poly.type
_entity_poly.pdbx_seq_one_letter_code
_entity_poly.pdbx_strand_id
1 'polypeptide(L)'
;MLNGAGGWSPLDTDHYPWLQVDLGSRKQVTAVATQGRYSSSDWTTRYRLLYSDTGRNWKPYHQDGNIWAFTGNSNTESVVRYDLQHVIVARFIRFIPLDWSEEGRIGMRIEIYGCLYWADVINFDGQGVISYRFKMKKMKILKDVVALKFKTGESDGVILHGEGQQGDYITLELSRGRLLLQINLGSNQYGSILGHTSVSSGSLLDDHHWHSVVIERHRRNVNFTLDQHTQHFRTNGEFDHLDLDYELSFGGMPYSGKLVSGGKRNFKGCMESINYNGENITDLARRKKVDTSSFRNLTFSCVASHTFPVSFNGTSFLQLPGRREHNMVSVSFQFRTWNANGLLLFSALADGMLELTLKDGRVTAHVSITQQRNLGVDMVSGSGLNDGEWHDIHFMAKENFAMLTIDRDEASAVKTNTPIQITTGGTYHFGGYFLQTQASPSQRAFQGCMQLIQVDDQLADLAAMEQGMLGAFENVSLDTCAIIDRCLPNHCEHGGRCTQAWDSFSCSCDGTGYTGATCHTSIYEQSCEAYKHLGRSSDVYWIDPDGSGPLGPFRVICKMTEDKVWTTVLNNLPAQTAVSGSSRERRTVLQLNYSATIEQISAITDAADHCEQHITYTCRSSRLLNTP
;
A
#
# COMPACT_ATOMS: atom_id res chain seq x y z
N MET A 1 23.75 -28.33 39.47
CA MET A 1 23.76 -28.43 37.99
C MET A 1 22.35 -28.76 37.56
N LEU A 2 21.66 -27.81 37.01
CA LEU A 2 20.36 -28.08 36.41
C LEU A 2 20.64 -28.90 35.14
N ASN A 3 20.12 -30.12 35.05
CA ASN A 3 20.11 -30.91 33.83
C ASN A 3 19.22 -30.19 32.80
N GLY A 4 19.79 -29.23 32.11
CA GLY A 4 19.12 -28.54 31.01
C GLY A 4 18.85 -29.51 29.87
N ALA A 5 17.74 -29.35 29.15
CA ALA A 5 17.32 -30.19 28.03
C ALA A 5 18.24 -30.11 26.79
N GLY A 6 19.43 -29.52 26.91
CA GLY A 6 20.43 -29.41 25.85
C GLY A 6 20.10 -28.37 24.74
N GLY A 7 18.90 -27.82 24.73
CA GLY A 7 18.39 -26.88 23.76
C GLY A 7 16.87 -26.94 23.67
N TRP A 8 16.29 -26.09 22.83
CA TRP A 8 14.86 -26.07 22.52
C TRP A 8 14.54 -27.07 21.40
N SER A 9 13.44 -27.78 21.58
CA SER A 9 12.79 -28.60 20.54
C SER A 9 11.27 -28.46 20.71
N PRO A 10 10.50 -28.32 19.62
CA PRO A 10 9.04 -28.26 19.70
C PRO A 10 8.45 -29.63 20.08
N LEU A 11 7.16 -29.65 20.38
CA LEU A 11 6.38 -30.86 20.48
C LEU A 11 6.19 -31.49 19.11
N ASP A 12 6.13 -32.82 19.01
CA ASP A 12 5.93 -33.54 17.75
C ASP A 12 4.57 -33.23 17.09
N THR A 13 3.62 -32.72 17.86
CA THR A 13 2.28 -32.30 17.40
C THR A 13 2.22 -30.87 16.91
N ASP A 14 3.31 -30.11 17.06
CA ASP A 14 3.35 -28.73 16.63
C ASP A 14 3.73 -28.62 15.13
N HIS A 15 2.76 -28.31 14.30
CA HIS A 15 2.95 -28.21 12.85
C HIS A 15 3.57 -26.88 12.40
N TYR A 16 3.59 -25.86 13.26
CA TYR A 16 4.12 -24.53 12.98
C TYR A 16 5.03 -24.04 14.10
N PRO A 17 6.12 -24.76 14.40
CA PRO A 17 6.96 -24.47 15.55
C PRO A 17 7.74 -23.16 15.39
N TRP A 18 7.90 -22.46 16.50
CA TRP A 18 8.73 -21.28 16.59
C TRP A 18 9.38 -21.14 17.97
N LEU A 19 10.55 -20.52 17.97
CA LEU A 19 11.24 -20.11 19.20
C LEU A 19 11.28 -18.59 19.28
N GLN A 20 10.68 -18.02 20.33
CA GLN A 20 10.56 -16.57 20.52
C GLN A 20 11.36 -16.10 21.72
N VAL A 21 11.98 -14.93 21.57
CA VAL A 21 12.66 -14.22 22.65
C VAL A 21 12.02 -12.85 22.84
N ASP A 22 11.65 -12.51 24.07
CA ASP A 22 11.31 -11.15 24.51
C ASP A 22 12.57 -10.49 25.05
N LEU A 23 13.04 -9.42 24.39
CA LEU A 23 14.21 -8.64 24.79
C LEU A 23 13.90 -7.63 25.92
N GLY A 24 12.65 -7.63 26.41
CA GLY A 24 12.15 -6.75 27.48
C GLY A 24 11.83 -5.32 27.04
N SER A 25 12.54 -4.80 26.06
CA SER A 25 12.30 -3.50 25.41
C SER A 25 12.84 -3.53 23.99
N ARG A 26 12.51 -2.56 23.17
CA ARG A 26 13.10 -2.43 21.83
C ARG A 26 14.62 -2.38 21.91
N LYS A 27 15.29 -3.26 21.17
CA LYS A 27 16.74 -3.36 21.04
C LYS A 27 17.11 -3.25 19.57
N GLN A 28 18.34 -2.83 19.33
CA GLN A 28 18.95 -2.88 18.03
C GLN A 28 19.69 -4.20 17.89
N VAL A 29 19.17 -5.13 17.08
CA VAL A 29 19.76 -6.45 16.83
C VAL A 29 20.61 -6.37 15.57
N THR A 30 21.89 -6.70 15.69
CA THR A 30 22.89 -6.61 14.63
C THR A 30 23.35 -7.95 14.11
N ALA A 31 23.26 -9.01 14.93
CA ALA A 31 23.62 -10.36 14.53
C ALA A 31 22.81 -11.41 15.32
N VAL A 32 22.71 -12.59 14.75
CA VAL A 32 22.13 -13.80 15.39
C VAL A 32 23.08 -14.96 15.25
N ALA A 33 23.05 -15.88 16.22
CA ALA A 33 23.78 -17.13 16.11
C ALA A 33 22.90 -18.31 16.55
N THR A 34 23.16 -19.48 15.95
CA THR A 34 22.45 -20.72 16.25
C THR A 34 23.41 -21.88 16.45
N GLN A 35 23.01 -22.83 17.27
CA GLN A 35 23.62 -24.13 17.44
C GLN A 35 22.51 -25.19 17.50
N GLY A 36 22.85 -26.44 17.24
CA GLY A 36 21.92 -27.54 17.45
C GLY A 36 21.70 -27.83 18.94
N ARG A 37 20.82 -28.79 19.26
CA ARG A 37 20.56 -29.24 20.61
C ARG A 37 21.74 -30.11 21.10
N TYR A 38 22.33 -29.72 22.22
CA TYR A 38 23.50 -30.38 22.75
C TYR A 38 23.21 -31.86 23.12
N SER A 39 24.15 -32.73 22.81
CA SER A 39 24.08 -34.18 23.11
C SER A 39 22.87 -34.89 22.46
N SER A 40 22.52 -34.51 21.23
CA SER A 40 21.45 -35.11 20.43
C SER A 40 21.84 -35.17 18.95
N SER A 41 20.97 -35.70 18.10
CA SER A 41 21.07 -35.61 16.64
C SER A 41 20.16 -34.50 16.06
N ASP A 42 19.73 -33.58 16.93
CA ASP A 42 18.73 -32.55 16.57
C ASP A 42 19.42 -31.21 16.28
N TRP A 43 19.30 -30.74 15.06
CA TRP A 43 19.70 -29.39 14.67
C TRP A 43 18.84 -28.86 13.54
N THR A 44 18.70 -27.53 13.46
CA THR A 44 17.97 -26.84 12.43
C THR A 44 18.92 -26.45 11.31
N THR A 45 18.65 -26.90 10.09
CA THR A 45 19.49 -26.62 8.89
C THR A 45 19.11 -25.36 8.15
N ARG A 46 17.85 -24.90 8.29
CA ARG A 46 17.35 -23.64 7.72
C ARG A 46 16.28 -23.01 8.61
N TYR A 47 16.29 -21.69 8.72
CA TYR A 47 15.31 -20.95 9.50
C TYR A 47 15.05 -19.55 8.92
N ARG A 48 13.93 -18.95 9.32
CA ARG A 48 13.59 -17.54 9.08
C ARG A 48 13.56 -16.77 10.39
N LEU A 49 13.74 -15.46 10.29
CA LEU A 49 13.54 -14.54 11.40
C LEU A 49 12.29 -13.69 11.17
N LEU A 50 11.49 -13.57 12.22
CA LEU A 50 10.44 -12.58 12.33
C LEU A 50 10.73 -11.69 13.53
N TYR A 51 10.30 -10.44 13.47
CA TYR A 51 10.47 -9.48 14.56
C TYR A 51 9.19 -8.69 14.80
N SER A 52 9.02 -8.22 16.04
CA SER A 52 7.82 -7.49 16.46
C SER A 52 8.13 -6.53 17.62
N ASP A 53 7.41 -5.42 17.69
CA ASP A 53 7.45 -4.53 18.83
C ASP A 53 6.43 -4.90 19.92
N THR A 54 5.32 -5.53 19.54
CA THR A 54 4.19 -5.87 20.42
C THR A 54 4.08 -7.35 20.75
N GLY A 55 4.74 -8.22 19.97
CA GLY A 55 4.57 -9.67 20.02
C GLY A 55 3.30 -10.20 19.32
N ARG A 56 2.53 -9.32 18.71
CA ARG A 56 1.26 -9.62 18.01
C ARG A 56 1.39 -9.44 16.52
N ASN A 57 1.97 -8.33 16.04
CA ASN A 57 2.24 -8.08 14.63
C ASN A 57 3.69 -8.45 14.30
N TRP A 58 3.88 -9.37 13.33
CA TRP A 58 5.18 -9.95 12.99
C TRP A 58 5.61 -9.57 11.59
N LYS A 59 6.79 -8.97 11.49
CA LYS A 59 7.44 -8.62 10.22
C LYS A 59 8.53 -9.64 9.91
N PRO A 60 8.54 -10.24 8.71
CA PRO A 60 9.64 -11.11 8.30
C PRO A 60 10.89 -10.27 7.98
N TYR A 61 12.06 -10.84 8.28
CA TYR A 61 13.34 -10.26 7.87
C TYR A 61 13.54 -10.44 6.37
N HIS A 62 13.87 -9.34 5.69
CA HIS A 62 14.16 -9.31 4.26
C HIS A 62 15.64 -9.03 4.02
N GLN A 63 16.17 -9.65 2.98
CA GLN A 63 17.49 -9.36 2.43
C GLN A 63 17.40 -9.51 0.91
N ASP A 64 18.05 -8.57 0.17
CA ASP A 64 18.01 -8.55 -1.30
C ASP A 64 16.57 -8.60 -1.88
N GLY A 65 15.64 -7.93 -1.21
CA GLY A 65 14.23 -7.84 -1.62
C GLY A 65 13.36 -9.07 -1.35
N ASN A 66 13.92 -10.13 -0.74
CA ASN A 66 13.23 -11.38 -0.47
C ASN A 66 13.12 -11.67 1.04
N ILE A 67 12.07 -12.40 1.46
CA ILE A 67 12.03 -12.98 2.80
C ILE A 67 13.20 -13.95 2.94
N TRP A 68 14.15 -13.60 3.83
CA TRP A 68 15.41 -14.31 3.93
C TRP A 68 15.31 -15.61 4.73
N ALA A 69 15.88 -16.67 4.17
CA ALA A 69 16.05 -17.94 4.86
C ALA A 69 17.54 -18.15 5.14
N PHE A 70 17.89 -18.16 6.43
CA PHE A 70 19.26 -18.39 6.89
C PHE A 70 19.61 -19.87 6.80
N THR A 71 20.83 -20.17 6.35
CA THR A 71 21.41 -21.49 6.51
C THR A 71 21.76 -21.71 7.98
N GLY A 72 21.28 -22.78 8.57
CA GLY A 72 21.48 -23.09 9.96
C GLY A 72 22.67 -24.04 10.20
N ASN A 73 22.51 -24.96 11.15
CA ASN A 73 23.56 -25.82 11.63
C ASN A 73 23.66 -27.13 10.83
N SER A 74 24.85 -27.72 10.78
CA SER A 74 25.14 -29.05 10.22
C SER A 74 25.51 -30.07 11.30
N ASN A 75 25.55 -29.65 12.56
CA ASN A 75 25.82 -30.48 13.74
C ASN A 75 25.29 -29.80 15.00
N THR A 76 25.42 -30.42 16.14
CA THR A 76 24.89 -29.92 17.40
C THR A 76 25.78 -28.92 18.12
N GLU A 77 27.07 -28.81 17.77
CA GLU A 77 28.05 -28.06 18.58
C GLU A 77 28.56 -26.79 17.92
N SER A 78 28.67 -26.78 16.58
CA SER A 78 29.22 -25.62 15.87
C SER A 78 28.27 -24.44 15.92
N VAL A 79 28.82 -23.26 16.19
CA VAL A 79 28.08 -22.00 16.13
C VAL A 79 28.02 -21.53 14.69
N VAL A 80 26.83 -21.24 14.19
CA VAL A 80 26.60 -20.54 12.93
C VAL A 80 26.07 -19.15 13.24
N ARG A 81 26.87 -18.13 12.91
CA ARG A 81 26.57 -16.72 13.17
C ARG A 81 26.38 -15.96 11.87
N TYR A 82 25.37 -15.08 11.86
CA TYR A 82 25.12 -14.12 10.79
C TYR A 82 25.05 -12.71 11.32
N ASP A 83 25.88 -11.82 10.77
CA ASP A 83 25.68 -10.38 10.89
C ASP A 83 24.57 -9.96 9.93
N LEU A 84 23.59 -9.21 10.44
CA LEU A 84 22.41 -8.83 9.67
C LEU A 84 22.74 -7.67 8.72
N GLN A 85 22.45 -7.83 7.45
CA GLN A 85 22.62 -6.75 6.45
C GLN A 85 21.78 -5.51 6.83
N HIS A 86 20.56 -5.74 7.29
CA HIS A 86 19.67 -4.71 7.81
C HIS A 86 19.44 -4.94 9.30
N VAL A 87 19.81 -3.94 10.08
CA VAL A 87 19.64 -3.98 11.53
C VAL A 87 18.16 -4.04 11.89
N ILE A 88 17.79 -4.96 12.78
CA ILE A 88 16.43 -5.07 13.30
C ILE A 88 16.31 -4.20 14.55
N VAL A 89 15.27 -3.38 14.65
CA VAL A 89 14.88 -2.71 15.89
C VAL A 89 13.54 -3.27 16.32
N ALA A 90 13.53 -4.05 17.38
CA ALA A 90 12.33 -4.72 17.88
C ALA A 90 12.48 -5.13 19.35
N ARG A 91 11.35 -5.45 20.00
CA ARG A 91 11.31 -6.07 21.32
C ARG A 91 11.31 -7.60 21.25
N PHE A 92 10.66 -8.17 20.26
CA PHE A 92 10.50 -9.61 20.12
C PHE A 92 11.20 -10.10 18.85
N ILE A 93 11.93 -11.20 18.96
CA ILE A 93 12.53 -11.91 17.83
C ILE A 93 12.02 -13.34 17.84
N ARG A 94 11.60 -13.83 16.69
CA ARG A 94 11.10 -15.19 16.50
C ARG A 94 11.91 -15.93 15.45
N PHE A 95 12.37 -17.12 15.78
CA PHE A 95 13.04 -18.04 14.88
C PHE A 95 12.03 -19.08 14.42
N ILE A 96 11.86 -19.20 13.11
CA ILE A 96 10.97 -20.17 12.46
C ILE A 96 11.82 -21.22 11.77
N PRO A 97 11.93 -22.46 12.31
CA PRO A 97 12.59 -23.55 11.62
C PRO A 97 11.88 -23.86 10.29
N LEU A 98 12.67 -24.06 9.24
CA LEU A 98 12.17 -24.46 7.92
C LEU A 98 12.59 -25.88 7.57
N ASP A 99 13.82 -26.25 8.01
CA ASP A 99 14.43 -27.52 7.72
C ASP A 99 15.32 -27.98 8.90
N TRP A 100 15.53 -29.27 9.06
CA TRP A 100 16.31 -29.84 10.16
C TRP A 100 17.06 -31.12 9.75
N SER A 101 17.81 -31.74 10.66
CA SER A 101 18.59 -32.93 10.39
C SER A 101 17.73 -34.13 9.96
N GLU A 102 18.19 -34.87 8.96
CA GLU A 102 17.47 -36.04 8.41
C GLU A 102 17.25 -37.15 9.43
N GLU A 103 18.24 -37.35 10.32
CA GLU A 103 18.22 -38.41 11.37
C GLU A 103 17.65 -37.95 12.71
N GLY A 104 17.29 -36.67 12.82
CA GLY A 104 16.88 -36.04 14.06
C GLY A 104 15.61 -35.23 13.94
N ARG A 105 15.46 -34.31 14.89
CA ARG A 105 14.33 -33.37 14.99
C ARG A 105 14.81 -31.93 14.97
N ILE A 106 13.87 -31.01 15.04
CA ILE A 106 14.19 -29.59 15.25
C ILE A 106 14.88 -29.43 16.60
N GLY A 107 16.09 -28.89 16.58
CA GLY A 107 16.87 -28.56 17.76
C GLY A 107 17.59 -27.25 17.61
N MET A 108 17.45 -26.32 18.57
CA MET A 108 18.06 -25.01 18.52
C MET A 108 18.55 -24.53 19.88
N ARG A 109 19.73 -23.94 19.88
CA ARG A 109 20.19 -22.94 20.83
C ARG A 109 20.45 -21.67 20.07
N ILE A 110 20.06 -20.55 20.61
CA ILE A 110 20.13 -19.27 19.92
C ILE A 110 20.88 -18.23 20.76
N GLU A 111 21.51 -17.29 20.09
CA GLU A 111 22.09 -16.10 20.68
C GLU A 111 21.77 -14.89 19.80
N ILE A 112 21.43 -13.77 20.44
CA ILE A 112 21.07 -12.54 19.77
C ILE A 112 22.07 -11.46 20.18
N TYR A 113 22.72 -10.83 19.20
CA TYR A 113 23.70 -9.78 19.41
C TYR A 113 23.11 -8.43 19.06
N GLY A 114 23.43 -7.43 19.87
CA GLY A 114 22.93 -6.10 19.63
C GLY A 114 23.22 -5.16 20.78
N CYS A 115 22.57 -4.01 20.78
CA CYS A 115 22.73 -2.98 21.79
C CYS A 115 21.36 -2.38 22.18
N LEU A 116 21.39 -1.54 23.23
CA LEU A 116 20.23 -0.75 23.59
C LEU A 116 19.83 0.15 22.44
N TYR A 117 18.54 0.16 22.14
CA TYR A 117 17.97 1.11 21.22
C TYR A 117 17.39 2.28 21.99
N TRP A 118 17.83 3.46 21.63
CA TRP A 118 17.34 4.69 22.20
C TRP A 118 17.00 5.65 21.06
N ALA A 119 15.76 6.11 21.01
CA ALA A 119 15.32 7.09 20.04
C ALA A 119 14.46 8.14 20.72
N ASP A 120 14.70 9.39 20.37
CA ASP A 120 13.78 10.47 20.69
C ASP A 120 12.58 10.37 19.73
N VAL A 121 11.39 10.33 20.30
CA VAL A 121 10.13 10.24 19.57
C VAL A 121 9.41 11.57 19.65
N ILE A 122 8.81 11.99 18.56
CA ILE A 122 7.94 13.16 18.50
C ILE A 122 6.55 12.71 18.06
N ASN A 123 5.54 13.14 18.82
CA ASN A 123 4.13 12.93 18.45
C ASN A 123 3.60 14.20 17.80
N PHE A 124 3.08 14.04 16.58
CA PHE A 124 2.44 15.08 15.77
C PHE A 124 0.92 14.92 15.87
N ASP A 125 0.23 16.00 16.15
CA ASP A 125 -1.24 16.03 16.32
C ASP A 125 -2.01 16.36 15.03
N GLY A 126 -1.31 16.47 13.90
CA GLY A 126 -1.88 16.87 12.61
C GLY A 126 -1.84 18.39 12.37
N GLN A 127 -1.33 19.17 13.29
CA GLN A 127 -1.17 20.64 13.14
C GLN A 127 0.27 21.09 13.35
N GLY A 128 1.00 20.42 14.25
CA GLY A 128 2.39 20.74 14.54
C GLY A 128 3.32 20.40 13.38
N VAL A 129 4.25 21.32 13.08
CA VAL A 129 5.27 21.17 12.04
C VAL A 129 6.63 21.58 12.63
N ILE A 130 7.68 20.84 12.29
CA ILE A 130 9.05 21.18 12.61
C ILE A 130 9.71 21.74 11.35
N SER A 131 10.21 22.97 11.40
CA SER A 131 10.96 23.57 10.30
C SER A 131 12.45 23.59 10.61
N TYR A 132 13.21 22.82 9.87
CA TYR A 132 14.67 22.84 9.88
C TYR A 132 15.17 23.90 8.90
N ARG A 133 15.69 25.03 9.44
CA ARG A 133 16.22 26.12 8.61
C ARG A 133 17.70 25.95 8.33
N PHE A 134 18.06 26.10 7.08
CA PHE A 134 19.46 26.12 6.66
C PHE A 134 20.13 27.41 7.15
N LYS A 135 21.35 27.31 7.66
CA LYS A 135 22.14 28.48 8.11
C LYS A 135 22.44 29.47 6.97
N MET A 136 22.53 28.97 5.78
CA MET A 136 22.67 29.74 4.52
C MET A 136 21.81 29.04 3.46
N LYS A 137 21.35 29.82 2.46
CA LYS A 137 20.69 29.24 1.30
C LYS A 137 21.64 28.23 0.65
N LYS A 138 21.25 26.96 0.67
CA LYS A 138 22.02 25.88 0.04
C LYS A 138 21.61 25.76 -1.41
N MET A 139 22.32 26.47 -2.28
CA MET A 139 22.14 26.34 -3.72
C MET A 139 22.86 25.08 -4.22
N LYS A 140 22.25 24.39 -5.19
CA LYS A 140 22.84 23.24 -5.91
C LYS A 140 23.15 22.06 -5.00
N ILE A 141 22.17 21.62 -4.20
CA ILE A 141 22.29 20.41 -3.39
C ILE A 141 22.30 19.20 -4.34
N LEU A 142 23.45 18.51 -4.43
CA LEU A 142 23.64 17.34 -5.29
C LEU A 142 23.31 16.02 -4.57
N LYS A 143 23.36 16.02 -3.25
CA LYS A 143 23.13 14.82 -2.43
C LYS A 143 22.23 15.16 -1.25
N ASP A 144 21.18 14.38 -1.08
CA ASP A 144 20.30 14.38 0.09
C ASP A 144 20.18 12.97 0.65
N VAL A 145 20.25 12.89 1.97
CA VAL A 145 19.95 11.68 2.72
C VAL A 145 18.94 12.04 3.79
N VAL A 146 17.75 11.51 3.65
CA VAL A 146 16.67 11.62 4.66
C VAL A 146 16.41 10.25 5.23
N ALA A 147 16.45 10.13 6.56
CA ALA A 147 16.08 8.90 7.24
C ALA A 147 15.14 9.24 8.39
N LEU A 148 14.06 8.48 8.54
CA LEU A 148 13.12 8.60 9.64
C LEU A 148 12.35 7.30 9.85
N LYS A 149 11.71 7.18 11.02
CA LYS A 149 10.66 6.17 11.21
C LYS A 149 9.37 6.87 11.58
N PHE A 150 8.26 6.31 11.15
CA PHE A 150 6.93 6.83 11.48
C PHE A 150 5.98 5.71 11.91
N LYS A 151 4.96 6.09 12.68
CA LYS A 151 3.87 5.23 13.14
C LYS A 151 2.59 6.06 13.13
N THR A 152 1.57 5.60 12.42
CA THR A 152 0.29 6.31 12.30
C THR A 152 -0.88 5.35 12.11
N GLY A 153 -2.09 5.82 12.38
CA GLY A 153 -3.34 5.19 11.99
C GLY A 153 -4.13 6.02 10.98
N GLU A 154 -3.54 7.13 10.48
CA GLU A 154 -4.17 7.97 9.44
C GLU A 154 -3.62 7.60 8.07
N SER A 155 -4.52 7.46 7.08
CA SER A 155 -4.15 7.08 5.72
C SER A 155 -3.45 8.19 4.93
N ASP A 156 -3.62 9.45 5.35
CA ASP A 156 -3.14 10.63 4.64
C ASP A 156 -2.38 11.59 5.56
N GLY A 157 -1.30 12.16 5.05
CA GLY A 157 -0.55 13.18 5.79
C GLY A 157 0.83 13.47 5.23
N VAL A 158 1.23 14.74 5.20
CA VAL A 158 2.55 15.17 4.75
C VAL A 158 3.58 14.90 5.85
N ILE A 159 4.58 14.07 5.53
CA ILE A 159 5.67 13.68 6.43
C ILE A 159 6.85 14.65 6.32
N LEU A 160 7.21 14.99 5.08
CA LEU A 160 8.35 15.85 4.73
C LEU A 160 7.97 16.76 3.59
N HIS A 161 8.37 18.04 3.67
CA HIS A 161 8.20 19.00 2.57
C HIS A 161 9.33 20.01 2.52
N GLY A 162 9.80 20.31 1.33
CA GLY A 162 10.72 21.41 1.04
C GLY A 162 10.50 21.91 -0.36
N GLU A 163 10.52 23.23 -0.53
CA GLU A 163 10.33 23.89 -1.82
C GLU A 163 11.38 24.97 -2.08
N GLY A 164 11.60 25.29 -3.35
CA GLY A 164 12.50 26.32 -3.82
C GLY A 164 11.83 27.28 -4.79
N GLN A 165 12.54 28.36 -5.15
CA GLN A 165 11.98 29.45 -5.96
C GLN A 165 11.82 29.09 -7.45
N GLN A 166 12.58 28.11 -7.95
CA GLN A 166 12.58 27.70 -9.36
C GLN A 166 11.61 26.55 -9.66
N GLY A 167 10.70 26.25 -8.72
CA GLY A 167 9.78 25.12 -8.83
C GLY A 167 10.39 23.80 -8.35
N ASP A 168 11.55 23.86 -7.72
CA ASP A 168 12.17 22.73 -7.04
C ASP A 168 11.34 22.35 -5.83
N TYR A 169 11.18 21.07 -5.60
CA TYR A 169 10.59 20.58 -4.36
C TYR A 169 10.89 19.10 -4.11
N ILE A 170 10.80 18.75 -2.86
CA ILE A 170 10.75 17.37 -2.39
C ILE A 170 9.59 17.25 -1.40
N THR A 171 8.73 16.27 -1.62
CA THR A 171 7.60 15.98 -0.72
C THR A 171 7.51 14.48 -0.51
N LEU A 172 7.44 14.07 0.76
CA LEU A 172 7.08 12.73 1.17
C LEU A 172 5.77 12.79 1.93
N GLU A 173 4.76 12.10 1.46
CA GLU A 173 3.44 12.07 2.09
C GLU A 173 2.87 10.66 2.14
N LEU A 174 2.01 10.42 3.11
CA LEU A 174 1.07 9.31 3.07
C LEU A 174 -0.13 9.74 2.21
N SER A 175 -0.53 8.88 1.32
CA SER A 175 -1.73 9.00 0.50
C SER A 175 -2.40 7.64 0.38
N ARG A 176 -3.60 7.52 0.94
CA ARG A 176 -4.35 6.26 1.01
C ARG A 176 -3.52 5.09 1.57
N GLY A 177 -2.87 5.31 2.70
CA GLY A 177 -2.03 4.30 3.35
C GLY A 177 -0.77 3.88 2.59
N ARG A 178 -0.34 4.65 1.58
CA ARG A 178 0.89 4.45 0.80
C ARG A 178 1.81 5.65 0.95
N LEU A 179 3.11 5.42 0.92
CA LEU A 179 4.07 6.52 0.81
C LEU A 179 4.15 6.98 -0.64
N LEU A 180 4.05 8.28 -0.84
CA LEU A 180 4.22 8.96 -2.11
C LEU A 180 5.41 9.93 -2.00
N LEU A 181 6.48 9.66 -2.72
CA LEU A 181 7.63 10.54 -2.85
C LEU A 181 7.53 11.32 -4.16
N GLN A 182 7.49 12.63 -4.06
CA GLN A 182 7.43 13.54 -5.18
C GLN A 182 8.69 14.43 -5.18
N ILE A 183 9.40 14.47 -6.29
CA ILE A 183 10.62 15.27 -6.46
C ILE A 183 10.53 16.03 -7.78
N ASN A 184 10.86 17.31 -7.73
CA ASN A 184 11.12 18.13 -8.91
C ASN A 184 12.44 18.89 -8.67
N LEU A 185 13.39 18.75 -9.57
CA LEU A 185 14.68 19.45 -9.52
C LEU A 185 14.67 20.82 -10.22
N GLY A 186 13.47 21.31 -10.55
CA GLY A 186 13.28 22.57 -11.25
C GLY A 186 13.43 22.47 -12.77
N SER A 187 13.14 23.56 -13.45
CA SER A 187 13.34 23.70 -14.89
C SER A 187 13.61 25.16 -15.26
N ASN A 188 14.23 25.38 -16.44
CA ASN A 188 14.44 26.71 -17.00
C ASN A 188 13.13 27.42 -17.39
N GLN A 189 12.02 26.68 -17.47
CA GLN A 189 10.69 27.23 -17.77
C GLN A 189 9.86 27.25 -16.49
N TYR A 190 9.58 28.43 -16.00
CA TYR A 190 8.73 28.64 -14.83
C TYR A 190 7.36 27.96 -15.03
N GLY A 191 6.98 27.09 -14.10
CA GLY A 191 5.70 26.35 -14.16
C GLY A 191 5.71 25.08 -15.04
N SER A 192 6.87 24.65 -15.56
CA SER A 192 6.97 23.41 -16.32
C SER A 192 6.84 22.16 -15.41
N ILE A 193 5.92 21.27 -15.79
CA ILE A 193 5.70 19.96 -15.13
C ILE A 193 6.78 18.94 -15.56
N LEU A 194 7.63 19.27 -16.52
CA LEU A 194 8.58 18.32 -17.15
C LEU A 194 9.59 17.70 -16.18
N GLY A 195 9.88 18.32 -15.04
CA GLY A 195 10.79 17.79 -14.01
C GLY A 195 10.12 16.95 -12.92
N HIS A 196 8.79 16.89 -12.89
CA HIS A 196 8.04 16.19 -11.85
C HIS A 196 8.27 14.67 -11.92
N THR A 197 8.64 14.08 -10.79
CA THR A 197 8.78 12.64 -10.61
C THR A 197 8.00 12.22 -9.38
N SER A 198 7.16 11.21 -9.51
CA SER A 198 6.33 10.69 -8.45
C SER A 198 6.50 9.18 -8.36
N VAL A 199 6.83 8.68 -7.18
CA VAL A 199 7.04 7.25 -6.91
C VAL A 199 6.31 6.86 -5.63
N SER A 200 5.51 5.81 -5.70
CA SER A 200 4.79 5.27 -4.52
C SER A 200 5.46 4.00 -4.00
N SER A 201 5.40 3.79 -2.69
CA SER A 201 5.94 2.61 -2.03
C SER A 201 5.06 2.15 -0.88
N GLY A 202 4.98 0.84 -0.69
CA GLY A 202 4.20 0.21 0.37
C GLY A 202 2.69 0.27 0.15
N SER A 203 1.97 -0.28 1.09
CA SER A 203 0.51 -0.24 1.20
C SER A 203 0.09 -0.50 2.63
N LEU A 204 -1.08 0.00 3.03
CA LEU A 204 -1.64 -0.23 4.37
C LEU A 204 -0.69 0.20 5.51
N LEU A 205 0.06 1.30 5.32
CA LEU A 205 1.06 1.79 6.26
C LEU A 205 0.46 2.57 7.44
N ASP A 206 -0.85 2.72 7.47
CA ASP A 206 -1.67 3.30 8.52
C ASP A 206 -2.15 2.22 9.52
N ASP A 207 -1.25 1.29 9.85
CA ASP A 207 -1.50 0.09 10.64
C ASP A 207 -1.14 0.23 12.14
N HIS A 208 -0.80 1.42 12.60
CA HIS A 208 -0.32 1.72 13.96
C HIS A 208 1.03 1.07 14.32
N HIS A 209 1.82 0.64 13.35
CA HIS A 209 3.15 0.07 13.57
C HIS A 209 4.26 0.96 13.01
N TRP A 210 5.48 0.75 13.50
CA TRP A 210 6.64 1.50 13.04
C TRP A 210 7.09 1.07 11.64
N HIS A 211 7.24 2.06 10.77
CA HIS A 211 7.81 1.92 9.42
C HIS A 211 9.08 2.75 9.30
N SER A 212 10.09 2.20 8.65
CA SER A 212 11.37 2.85 8.42
C SER A 212 11.49 3.36 6.99
N VAL A 213 11.85 4.62 6.83
CA VAL A 213 12.02 5.26 5.52
C VAL A 213 13.43 5.82 5.39
N VAL A 214 14.06 5.53 4.26
CA VAL A 214 15.33 6.14 3.86
C VAL A 214 15.22 6.62 2.42
N ILE A 215 15.55 7.88 2.18
CA ILE A 215 15.64 8.48 0.85
C ILE A 215 17.08 8.92 0.66
N GLU A 216 17.76 8.34 -0.32
CA GLU A 216 19.11 8.72 -0.72
C GLU A 216 19.09 9.22 -2.16
N ARG A 217 19.29 10.50 -2.35
CA ARG A 217 19.41 11.11 -3.66
C ARG A 217 20.86 11.51 -3.93
N HIS A 218 21.35 11.13 -5.07
CA HIS A 218 22.62 11.62 -5.62
C HIS A 218 22.38 12.09 -7.06
N ARG A 219 22.42 13.41 -7.27
CA ARG A 219 22.01 14.04 -8.53
C ARG A 219 20.58 13.63 -8.89
N ARG A 220 20.38 12.96 -10.01
CA ARG A 220 19.09 12.47 -10.50
C ARG A 220 18.76 11.05 -10.04
N ASN A 221 19.72 10.31 -9.49
CA ASN A 221 19.50 8.95 -9.02
C ASN A 221 18.98 8.95 -7.59
N VAL A 222 17.93 8.20 -7.33
CA VAL A 222 17.25 8.12 -6.03
C VAL A 222 17.08 6.67 -5.63
N ASN A 223 17.48 6.37 -4.38
CA ASN A 223 17.15 5.14 -3.68
C ASN A 223 16.06 5.48 -2.65
N PHE A 224 14.91 4.89 -2.80
CA PHE A 224 13.78 5.06 -1.88
C PHE A 224 13.53 3.73 -1.17
N THR A 225 13.88 3.66 0.10
CA THR A 225 13.78 2.44 0.92
C THR A 225 12.66 2.58 1.93
N LEU A 226 11.76 1.60 1.96
CA LEU A 226 10.71 1.43 2.95
C LEU A 226 10.82 0.01 3.54
N ASP A 227 10.97 -0.10 4.85
CA ASP A 227 10.99 -1.38 5.59
C ASP A 227 11.90 -2.45 4.94
N GLN A 228 13.13 -2.08 4.56
CA GLN A 228 14.12 -2.95 3.90
C GLN A 228 13.87 -3.22 2.40
N HIS A 229 12.81 -2.66 1.82
CA HIS A 229 12.55 -2.74 0.39
C HIS A 229 12.99 -1.45 -0.30
N THR A 230 13.95 -1.55 -1.22
CA THR A 230 14.52 -0.39 -1.93
C THR A 230 14.04 -0.34 -3.37
N GLN A 231 13.53 0.81 -3.76
CA GLN A 231 13.23 1.16 -5.15
C GLN A 231 14.30 2.10 -5.68
N HIS A 232 14.82 1.81 -6.88
CA HIS A 232 15.81 2.62 -7.56
C HIS A 232 15.15 3.31 -8.75
N PHE A 233 15.28 4.62 -8.84
CA PHE A 233 14.76 5.38 -9.97
C PHE A 233 15.58 6.61 -10.27
N ARG A 234 15.33 7.22 -11.42
CA ARG A 234 15.94 8.46 -11.86
C ARG A 234 14.88 9.53 -12.04
N THR A 235 15.14 10.73 -11.51
CA THR A 235 14.23 11.87 -11.66
C THR A 235 14.13 12.35 -13.11
N ASN A 236 12.96 12.83 -13.46
CA ASN A 236 12.69 13.46 -14.76
C ASN A 236 13.41 14.83 -14.87
N GLY A 237 13.38 15.43 -16.08
CA GLY A 237 13.97 16.74 -16.32
C GLY A 237 15.49 16.69 -16.55
N GLU A 238 16.11 17.86 -16.73
CA GLU A 238 17.53 18.00 -17.08
C GLU A 238 18.42 18.34 -15.89
N PHE A 239 17.87 18.98 -14.85
CA PHE A 239 18.63 19.41 -13.69
C PHE A 239 19.00 18.22 -12.78
N ASP A 240 20.12 18.35 -12.11
CA ASP A 240 20.69 17.32 -11.23
C ASP A 240 20.85 17.78 -9.77
N HIS A 241 20.44 19.00 -9.46
CA HIS A 241 20.51 19.60 -8.14
C HIS A 241 19.13 20.02 -7.64
N LEU A 242 18.94 20.04 -6.34
CA LEU A 242 17.77 20.52 -5.64
C LEU A 242 18.13 21.88 -5.00
N ASP A 243 17.42 22.93 -5.36
CA ASP A 243 17.63 24.27 -4.83
C ASP A 243 16.46 24.65 -3.90
N LEU A 244 16.53 24.17 -2.68
CA LEU A 244 15.55 24.53 -1.64
C LEU A 244 15.82 25.93 -1.11
N ASP A 245 14.76 26.69 -0.79
CA ASP A 245 14.89 28.04 -0.27
C ASP A 245 15.64 28.06 1.07
N TYR A 246 14.98 28.04 2.21
CA TYR A 246 15.65 28.17 3.50
C TYR A 246 15.30 27.05 4.46
N GLU A 247 14.30 26.24 4.17
CA GLU A 247 13.80 25.30 5.13
C GLU A 247 13.33 23.97 4.53
N LEU A 248 13.39 22.95 5.38
CA LEU A 248 12.83 21.64 5.17
C LEU A 248 11.89 21.37 6.35
N SER A 249 10.64 21.05 6.09
CA SER A 249 9.63 20.83 7.13
C SER A 249 9.33 19.35 7.32
N PHE A 250 9.08 18.96 8.57
CA PHE A 250 8.69 17.61 8.98
C PHE A 250 7.35 17.66 9.72
N GLY A 251 6.47 16.69 9.42
CA GLY A 251 5.14 16.58 10.00
C GLY A 251 4.07 17.42 9.30
N GLY A 252 4.43 18.15 8.24
CA GLY A 252 3.47 18.95 7.48
C GLY A 252 4.12 20.03 6.64
N MET A 253 3.27 20.87 6.06
CA MET A 253 3.69 22.06 5.34
C MET A 253 3.68 23.26 6.30
N PRO A 254 4.72 24.09 6.31
CA PRO A 254 4.71 25.30 7.10
C PRO A 254 3.62 26.25 6.58
N TYR A 255 2.99 27.00 7.49
CA TYR A 255 1.96 27.97 7.15
C TYR A 255 2.61 29.18 6.43
N SER A 256 2.71 29.10 5.11
CA SER A 256 3.40 30.13 4.30
C SER A 256 2.46 31.19 3.72
N GLY A 257 1.22 31.31 4.19
CA GLY A 257 0.27 32.33 3.68
C GLY A 257 -0.08 32.22 2.19
N LYS A 258 0.57 31.37 1.44
CA LYS A 258 0.19 30.97 0.08
C LYS A 258 -0.84 29.87 0.19
N LEU A 259 -2.02 30.07 -0.38
CA LEU A 259 -3.02 29.05 -0.57
C LEU A 259 -2.35 27.88 -1.32
N VAL A 260 -1.90 26.87 -0.57
CA VAL A 260 -1.46 25.62 -1.17
C VAL A 260 -2.71 24.94 -1.70
N SER A 261 -2.88 25.03 -3.00
CA SER A 261 -3.96 24.38 -3.74
C SER A 261 -3.87 22.86 -3.47
N GLY A 262 -4.91 22.28 -2.84
CA GLY A 262 -5.05 20.86 -2.78
C GLY A 262 -5.47 20.24 -1.45
N GLY A 263 -5.69 21.00 -0.37
CA GLY A 263 -6.25 20.48 0.88
C GLY A 263 -5.42 19.37 1.55
N LYS A 264 -4.10 19.33 1.33
CA LYS A 264 -3.21 18.33 1.93
C LYS A 264 -3.23 18.45 3.46
N ARG A 265 -3.40 17.32 4.14
CA ARG A 265 -3.36 17.24 5.60
C ARG A 265 -1.93 17.11 6.10
N ASN A 266 -1.63 17.68 7.26
CA ASN A 266 -0.38 17.42 7.96
C ASN A 266 -0.40 16.01 8.56
N PHE A 267 0.78 15.47 8.81
CA PHE A 267 0.95 14.15 9.42
C PHE A 267 0.43 14.14 10.87
N LYS A 268 -0.32 13.09 11.21
CA LYS A 268 -0.76 12.82 12.59
C LYS A 268 -0.26 11.44 12.99
N GLY A 269 0.51 11.37 14.07
CA GLY A 269 1.16 10.15 14.52
C GLY A 269 2.52 10.42 15.14
N CYS A 270 3.32 9.38 15.28
CA CYS A 270 4.65 9.47 15.88
C CYS A 270 5.74 9.37 14.81
N MET A 271 6.81 10.14 14.98
CA MET A 271 8.06 9.98 14.24
C MET A 271 9.23 9.84 15.20
N GLU A 272 10.22 9.06 14.82
CA GLU A 272 11.48 8.90 15.55
C GLU A 272 12.68 8.91 14.60
N SER A 273 13.86 9.23 15.15
CA SER A 273 15.14 9.18 14.42
C SER A 273 15.14 10.00 13.12
N ILE A 274 14.48 11.16 13.14
CA ILE A 274 14.47 12.06 11.97
C ILE A 274 15.87 12.60 11.74
N ASN A 275 16.46 12.27 10.60
CA ASN A 275 17.80 12.67 10.19
C ASN A 275 17.78 13.26 8.78
N TYR A 276 18.51 14.35 8.60
CA TYR A 276 18.75 14.95 7.31
C TYR A 276 20.25 15.24 7.13
N ASN A 277 20.88 14.56 6.17
CA ASN A 277 22.31 14.70 5.86
C ASN A 277 23.24 14.58 7.08
N GLY A 278 22.91 13.66 8.01
CA GLY A 278 23.67 13.43 9.24
C GLY A 278 23.27 14.31 10.44
N GLU A 279 22.43 15.33 10.24
CA GLU A 279 21.86 16.13 11.32
C GLU A 279 20.65 15.44 11.96
N ASN A 280 20.68 15.23 13.26
CA ASN A 280 19.56 14.66 14.00
C ASN A 280 18.51 15.74 14.30
N ILE A 281 17.48 15.79 13.50
CA ILE A 281 16.41 16.80 13.60
C ILE A 281 15.59 16.60 14.87
N THR A 282 15.40 15.36 15.32
CA THR A 282 14.65 15.04 16.54
C THR A 282 15.35 15.61 17.78
N ASP A 283 16.69 15.46 17.87
CA ASP A 283 17.49 16.04 18.95
C ASP A 283 17.50 17.58 18.87
N LEU A 284 17.63 18.15 17.68
CA LEU A 284 17.56 19.60 17.50
C LEU A 284 16.20 20.17 17.94
N ALA A 285 15.10 19.47 17.64
CA ALA A 285 13.76 19.84 18.07
C ALA A 285 13.64 19.80 19.59
N ARG A 286 14.12 18.74 20.24
CA ARG A 286 14.12 18.60 21.69
C ARG A 286 14.91 19.70 22.37
N ARG A 287 16.05 20.10 21.82
CA ARG A 287 16.89 21.20 22.30
C ARG A 287 16.38 22.58 21.90
N LYS A 288 15.23 22.70 21.27
CA LYS A 288 14.65 23.94 20.73
C LYS A 288 15.61 24.73 19.83
N LYS A 289 16.41 24.01 19.03
CA LYS A 289 17.36 24.59 18.06
C LYS A 289 16.80 24.64 16.64
N VAL A 290 15.59 24.15 16.40
CA VAL A 290 14.82 24.29 15.16
C VAL A 290 13.67 25.25 15.37
N ASP A 291 13.16 25.84 14.28
CA ASP A 291 12.00 26.72 14.41
C ASP A 291 10.76 25.88 14.72
N THR A 292 10.13 26.27 15.80
CA THR A 292 9.04 25.56 16.44
C THR A 292 7.87 26.49 16.68
N SER A 293 7.74 27.53 15.87
CA SER A 293 6.67 28.53 16.00
C SER A 293 5.26 27.92 15.94
N SER A 294 5.13 26.71 15.40
CA SER A 294 3.92 25.89 15.37
C SER A 294 3.82 24.88 16.54
N PHE A 295 4.68 24.97 17.55
CA PHE A 295 4.95 23.94 18.57
C PHE A 295 3.91 23.79 19.68
N ARG A 296 2.80 24.44 19.63
CA ARG A 296 1.88 24.42 20.78
C ARG A 296 1.38 23.02 21.14
N ASN A 297 1.53 22.01 20.25
CA ASN A 297 0.91 20.69 20.42
C ASN A 297 1.84 19.49 20.10
N LEU A 298 3.17 19.69 20.03
CA LEU A 298 4.10 18.55 19.88
C LEU A 298 4.53 18.00 21.24
N THR A 299 4.44 16.69 21.39
CA THR A 299 4.92 15.99 22.58
C THR A 299 6.08 15.06 22.24
N PHE A 300 7.05 14.92 23.17
CA PHE A 300 8.21 14.05 22.99
C PHE A 300 7.97 12.66 23.59
N SER A 301 6.76 12.12 23.38
CA SER A 301 6.39 10.78 23.76
C SER A 301 5.32 10.26 22.80
N CYS A 302 5.50 9.04 22.32
CA CYS A 302 4.43 8.36 21.59
C CYS A 302 3.53 7.67 22.60
N VAL A 303 2.35 8.22 22.83
CA VAL A 303 1.35 7.60 23.69
C VAL A 303 0.95 6.28 23.04
N ALA A 304 1.07 5.17 23.80
CA ALA A 304 0.52 3.91 23.36
C ALA A 304 -0.99 4.10 23.17
N SER A 305 -1.46 3.92 21.95
CA SER A 305 -2.90 3.90 21.68
C SER A 305 -3.49 2.70 22.41
N HIS A 306 -4.44 2.92 23.31
CA HIS A 306 -5.25 1.83 23.88
C HIS A 306 -6.21 1.25 22.85
N THR A 307 -6.28 1.87 21.68
CA THR A 307 -7.12 1.44 20.55
C THR A 307 -6.22 0.83 19.49
N PHE A 308 -6.32 -0.46 19.32
CA PHE A 308 -5.63 -1.20 18.25
C PHE A 308 -6.64 -1.94 17.38
N PRO A 309 -6.29 -2.25 16.12
CA PRO A 309 -7.18 -2.94 15.23
C PRO A 309 -7.39 -4.40 15.64
N VAL A 310 -8.57 -4.91 15.30
CA VAL A 310 -8.97 -6.31 15.45
C VAL A 310 -9.17 -6.90 14.07
N SER A 311 -8.51 -8.02 13.77
CA SER A 311 -8.63 -8.72 12.49
C SER A 311 -9.61 -9.88 12.58
N PHE A 312 -10.47 -10.01 11.57
CA PHE A 312 -11.48 -11.04 11.40
C PHE A 312 -11.19 -11.87 10.15
N ASN A 313 -11.24 -13.20 10.25
CA ASN A 313 -10.88 -14.13 9.18
C ASN A 313 -12.10 -14.85 8.53
N GLY A 314 -13.31 -14.44 8.88
CA GLY A 314 -14.54 -15.07 8.36
C GLY A 314 -15.09 -16.21 9.22
N THR A 315 -14.37 -16.63 10.26
CA THR A 315 -14.87 -17.54 11.32
C THR A 315 -14.83 -16.86 12.69
N SER A 316 -14.42 -15.60 12.71
CA SER A 316 -14.16 -14.82 13.90
C SER A 316 -15.42 -14.12 14.39
N PHE A 317 -15.52 -13.94 15.69
CA PHE A 317 -16.46 -13.00 16.29
C PHE A 317 -15.87 -12.30 17.50
N LEU A 318 -16.40 -11.12 17.77
CA LEU A 318 -16.13 -10.30 18.95
C LEU A 318 -17.45 -9.94 19.59
N GLN A 319 -17.63 -10.28 20.85
CA GLN A 319 -18.85 -10.02 21.62
C GLN A 319 -18.58 -9.01 22.72
N LEU A 320 -19.33 -7.92 22.73
CA LEU A 320 -19.28 -6.86 23.74
C LEU A 320 -20.61 -6.72 24.46
N PRO A 321 -20.62 -6.46 25.78
CA PRO A 321 -21.85 -6.19 26.52
C PRO A 321 -22.38 -4.79 26.21
N GLY A 322 -23.68 -4.65 26.03
CA GLY A 322 -24.39 -3.39 25.98
C GLY A 322 -24.74 -2.86 27.38
N ARG A 323 -25.06 -1.59 27.48
CA ARG A 323 -25.55 -0.97 28.73
C ARG A 323 -27.03 -1.32 28.99
N ARG A 324 -27.29 -1.75 30.19
CA ARG A 324 -28.68 -1.93 30.65
C ARG A 324 -29.25 -0.55 30.96
N GLU A 325 -30.37 -0.12 30.52
CA GLU A 325 -31.08 1.13 30.86
C GLU A 325 -30.92 2.32 29.88
N HIS A 326 -30.64 2.08 28.62
CA HIS A 326 -30.74 3.14 27.62
C HIS A 326 -31.88 2.88 26.64
N ASN A 327 -32.71 3.89 26.39
CA ASN A 327 -33.73 3.86 25.32
C ASN A 327 -33.15 4.25 23.96
N MET A 328 -31.84 4.00 23.78
CA MET A 328 -31.08 4.35 22.58
C MET A 328 -30.01 3.31 22.36
N VAL A 329 -29.87 2.89 21.12
CA VAL A 329 -28.70 2.13 20.62
C VAL A 329 -27.76 3.09 19.93
N SER A 330 -26.50 3.11 20.32
CA SER A 330 -25.42 3.86 19.67
C SER A 330 -24.23 2.94 19.46
N VAL A 331 -23.83 2.74 18.21
CA VAL A 331 -22.66 1.94 17.85
C VAL A 331 -21.85 2.70 16.80
N SER A 332 -20.58 2.82 17.05
CA SER A 332 -19.65 3.34 16.05
C SER A 332 -18.37 2.51 16.01
N PHE A 333 -17.80 2.37 14.83
CA PHE A 333 -16.53 1.71 14.60
C PHE A 333 -16.00 2.05 13.22
N GLN A 334 -14.71 1.86 13.04
CA GLN A 334 -14.10 1.87 11.71
C GLN A 334 -13.89 0.43 11.24
N PHE A 335 -14.09 0.20 9.94
CA PHE A 335 -13.80 -1.08 9.31
C PHE A 335 -13.01 -0.91 8.02
N ARG A 336 -12.30 -1.97 7.64
CA ARG A 336 -11.50 -2.05 6.43
C ARG A 336 -11.60 -3.46 5.84
N THR A 337 -11.90 -3.58 4.55
CA THR A 337 -12.04 -4.87 3.87
C THR A 337 -11.84 -4.76 2.37
N TRP A 338 -11.51 -5.90 1.73
CA TRP A 338 -11.57 -6.08 0.28
C TRP A 338 -12.88 -6.73 -0.19
N ASN A 339 -13.60 -7.38 0.72
CA ASN A 339 -14.82 -8.11 0.37
C ASN A 339 -16.02 -7.19 0.31
N ALA A 340 -16.80 -7.31 -0.76
CA ALA A 340 -18.01 -6.52 -0.97
C ALA A 340 -19.18 -6.93 -0.05
N ASN A 341 -19.08 -8.09 0.61
CA ASN A 341 -20.14 -8.66 1.42
C ASN A 341 -19.61 -9.19 2.75
N GLY A 342 -20.35 -8.95 3.84
CA GLY A 342 -20.02 -9.48 5.17
C GLY A 342 -20.91 -8.94 6.27
N LEU A 343 -21.05 -9.71 7.36
CA LEU A 343 -21.78 -9.30 8.56
C LEU A 343 -20.86 -8.42 9.43
N LEU A 344 -21.18 -7.15 9.57
CA LEU A 344 -20.42 -6.21 10.39
C LEU A 344 -20.81 -6.27 11.86
N LEU A 345 -22.11 -6.23 12.13
CA LEU A 345 -22.65 -6.21 13.49
C LEU A 345 -23.98 -6.94 13.55
N PHE A 346 -24.18 -7.67 14.64
CA PHE A 346 -25.46 -8.25 15.03
C PHE A 346 -25.73 -7.98 16.51
N SER A 347 -26.95 -7.60 16.86
CA SER A 347 -27.41 -7.51 18.24
C SER A 347 -28.86 -7.96 18.36
N ALA A 348 -29.11 -8.86 19.29
CA ALA A 348 -30.48 -9.21 19.67
C ALA A 348 -31.05 -8.12 20.60
N LEU A 349 -32.13 -7.47 20.18
CA LEU A 349 -32.88 -6.53 20.97
C LEU A 349 -33.98 -7.29 21.74
N ALA A 350 -34.53 -6.72 22.83
CA ALA A 350 -35.56 -7.40 23.62
C ALA A 350 -36.78 -7.80 22.78
N ASP A 351 -37.17 -6.98 21.81
CA ASP A 351 -38.32 -7.17 20.93
C ASP A 351 -37.95 -7.24 19.44
N GLY A 352 -36.71 -7.61 19.09
CA GLY A 352 -36.28 -7.67 17.70
C GLY A 352 -34.78 -7.91 17.53
N MET A 353 -34.23 -7.45 16.41
CA MET A 353 -32.81 -7.53 16.13
C MET A 353 -32.31 -6.30 15.35
N LEU A 354 -31.03 -5.98 15.55
CA LEU A 354 -30.25 -5.04 14.77
C LEU A 354 -29.18 -5.82 13.99
N GLU A 355 -29.11 -5.57 12.70
CA GLU A 355 -28.08 -6.15 11.84
C GLU A 355 -27.47 -5.05 10.95
N LEU A 356 -26.15 -4.94 10.98
CA LEU A 356 -25.38 -4.15 10.01
C LEU A 356 -24.60 -5.10 9.10
N THR A 357 -24.86 -5.03 7.81
CA THR A 357 -24.22 -5.88 6.81
C THR A 357 -23.61 -5.05 5.71
N LEU A 358 -22.48 -5.49 5.21
CA LEU A 358 -21.93 -5.01 3.94
C LEU A 358 -22.55 -5.85 2.82
N LYS A 359 -23.18 -5.19 1.84
CA LYS A 359 -23.78 -5.80 0.63
C LYS A 359 -23.36 -5.01 -0.60
N ASP A 360 -22.65 -5.67 -1.52
CA ASP A 360 -22.16 -5.05 -2.76
C ASP A 360 -21.38 -3.74 -2.52
N GLY A 361 -20.54 -3.71 -1.48
CA GLY A 361 -19.75 -2.55 -1.09
C GLY A 361 -20.55 -1.39 -0.48
N ARG A 362 -21.77 -1.65 0.02
CA ARG A 362 -22.64 -0.69 0.74
C ARG A 362 -23.01 -1.21 2.10
N VAL A 363 -23.13 -0.34 3.09
CA VAL A 363 -23.61 -0.73 4.42
C VAL A 363 -25.13 -0.67 4.44
N THR A 364 -25.74 -1.80 4.84
CA THR A 364 -27.17 -1.92 5.07
C THR A 364 -27.41 -2.13 6.57
N ALA A 365 -28.22 -1.28 7.17
CA ALA A 365 -28.72 -1.45 8.54
C ALA A 365 -30.16 -1.97 8.49
N HIS A 366 -30.40 -3.12 9.11
CA HIS A 366 -31.69 -3.72 9.25
C HIS A 366 -32.09 -3.74 10.72
N VAL A 367 -33.23 -3.11 11.07
CA VAL A 367 -33.82 -3.14 12.41
C VAL A 367 -35.18 -3.81 12.30
N SER A 368 -35.34 -4.99 12.87
CA SER A 368 -36.62 -5.68 12.92
C SER A 368 -37.21 -5.63 14.32
N ILE A 369 -38.55 -5.54 14.42
CA ILE A 369 -39.31 -5.52 15.66
C ILE A 369 -40.39 -6.60 15.60
N THR A 370 -40.35 -7.53 16.54
CA THR A 370 -41.15 -8.77 16.51
C THR A 370 -42.62 -8.55 16.92
N GLN A 371 -42.93 -7.51 17.71
CA GLN A 371 -44.28 -7.28 18.24
C GLN A 371 -45.26 -6.64 17.26
N GLN A 372 -44.83 -6.02 16.19
CA GLN A 372 -45.70 -5.47 15.16
C GLN A 372 -45.39 -6.13 13.82
N ARG A 373 -46.31 -6.97 13.34
CA ARG A 373 -46.28 -7.71 12.07
C ARG A 373 -45.34 -7.07 11.04
N ASN A 374 -44.09 -7.58 10.92
CA ASN A 374 -43.12 -7.27 9.88
C ASN A 374 -42.76 -5.78 9.70
N LEU A 375 -42.65 -4.99 10.75
CA LEU A 375 -42.10 -3.67 10.66
C LEU A 375 -40.57 -3.78 10.77
N GLY A 376 -39.91 -3.89 9.62
CA GLY A 376 -38.47 -3.74 9.50
C GLY A 376 -38.12 -2.34 8.94
N VAL A 377 -37.07 -1.75 9.44
CA VAL A 377 -36.52 -0.51 8.89
C VAL A 377 -35.21 -0.86 8.24
N ASP A 378 -35.11 -0.64 6.93
CA ASP A 378 -33.90 -0.82 6.15
C ASP A 378 -33.30 0.55 5.80
N MET A 379 -32.03 0.71 6.06
CA MET A 379 -31.23 1.88 5.66
C MET A 379 -30.01 1.41 4.89
N VAL A 380 -29.69 2.09 3.79
CA VAL A 380 -28.49 1.79 2.98
C VAL A 380 -27.70 3.08 2.81
N SER A 381 -26.40 3.00 3.04
CA SER A 381 -25.48 4.15 2.88
C SER A 381 -24.10 3.70 2.39
N GLY A 382 -23.38 4.63 1.81
CA GLY A 382 -22.04 4.42 1.25
C GLY A 382 -22.04 3.75 -0.12
N SER A 383 -20.87 3.69 -0.73
CA SER A 383 -20.62 2.99 -2.01
C SER A 383 -19.14 2.66 -2.15
N GLY A 384 -18.82 1.45 -2.63
CA GLY A 384 -17.45 1.01 -2.86
C GLY A 384 -16.60 0.87 -1.59
N LEU A 385 -17.25 0.60 -0.44
CA LEU A 385 -16.61 0.52 0.88
C LEU A 385 -15.70 -0.72 1.07
N ASN A 386 -15.44 -1.45 0.02
CA ASN A 386 -14.53 -2.59 -0.02
C ASN A 386 -13.24 -2.28 -0.80
N ASP A 387 -12.73 -1.08 -0.63
CA ASP A 387 -11.55 -0.55 -1.33
C ASP A 387 -10.24 -0.70 -0.55
N GLY A 388 -10.30 -1.31 0.66
CA GLY A 388 -9.16 -1.51 1.54
C GLY A 388 -8.78 -0.30 2.38
N GLU A 389 -9.57 0.77 2.35
CA GLU A 389 -9.41 1.96 3.21
C GLU A 389 -10.23 1.82 4.50
N TRP A 390 -9.93 2.66 5.48
CA TRP A 390 -10.72 2.75 6.70
C TRP A 390 -11.98 3.56 6.48
N HIS A 391 -13.15 2.96 6.76
CA HIS A 391 -14.46 3.59 6.71
C HIS A 391 -15.07 3.70 8.10
N ASP A 392 -15.60 4.87 8.42
CA ASP A 392 -16.22 5.18 9.72
C ASP A 392 -17.71 4.93 9.65
N ILE A 393 -18.23 4.04 10.51
CA ILE A 393 -19.65 3.79 10.67
C ILE A 393 -20.13 4.38 11.98
N HIS A 394 -21.22 5.13 11.92
CA HIS A 394 -21.96 5.55 13.10
C HIS A 394 -23.45 5.21 12.92
N PHE A 395 -23.93 4.31 13.75
CA PHE A 395 -25.33 3.93 13.80
C PHE A 395 -25.95 4.38 15.11
N MET A 396 -27.12 5.04 15.05
CA MET A 396 -27.89 5.45 16.21
C MET A 396 -29.37 5.17 15.96
N ALA A 397 -30.06 4.59 16.96
CA ALA A 397 -31.51 4.41 16.94
C ALA A 397 -32.11 4.82 18.28
N LYS A 398 -33.20 5.60 18.20
CA LYS A 398 -34.03 6.05 19.31
C LYS A 398 -35.51 5.72 18.99
N GLU A 399 -36.38 5.96 19.95
CA GLU A 399 -37.82 5.64 19.92
C GLU A 399 -38.54 5.89 18.58
N ASN A 400 -38.25 6.95 17.85
CA ASN A 400 -38.90 7.28 16.57
C ASN A 400 -37.89 7.64 15.44
N PHE A 401 -36.65 7.34 15.64
CA PHE A 401 -35.60 7.81 14.73
C PHE A 401 -34.45 6.82 14.67
N ALA A 402 -34.02 6.48 13.46
CA ALA A 402 -32.78 5.75 13.22
C ALA A 402 -31.92 6.50 12.19
N MET A 403 -30.60 6.48 12.39
CA MET A 403 -29.64 7.13 11.53
C MET A 403 -28.40 6.23 11.35
N LEU A 404 -27.97 6.11 10.11
CA LEU A 404 -26.73 5.48 9.70
C LEU A 404 -25.86 6.53 8.99
N THR A 405 -24.67 6.77 9.47
CA THR A 405 -23.70 7.70 8.87
C THR A 405 -22.43 6.95 8.48
N ILE A 406 -21.95 7.19 7.27
CA ILE A 406 -20.69 6.65 6.74
C ILE A 406 -19.74 7.81 6.44
N ASP A 407 -18.49 7.71 6.91
CA ASP A 407 -17.38 8.66 6.65
C ASP A 407 -17.75 10.13 6.97
N ARG A 408 -18.72 10.33 7.87
CA ARG A 408 -19.25 11.63 8.30
C ARG A 408 -19.97 12.46 7.22
N ASP A 409 -19.95 12.02 5.97
CA ASP A 409 -20.48 12.78 4.83
C ASP A 409 -21.80 12.19 4.29
N GLU A 410 -21.97 10.87 4.35
CA GLU A 410 -23.18 10.20 3.87
C GLU A 410 -24.05 9.73 5.05
N ALA A 411 -25.23 10.31 5.19
CA ALA A 411 -26.19 9.94 6.23
C ALA A 411 -27.51 9.46 5.62
N SER A 412 -27.98 8.30 6.08
CA SER A 412 -29.32 7.79 5.84
C SER A 412 -30.11 7.87 7.15
N ALA A 413 -31.22 8.58 7.16
CA ALA A 413 -32.05 8.73 8.34
C ALA A 413 -33.52 8.35 8.06
N VAL A 414 -34.12 7.59 8.96
CA VAL A 414 -35.53 7.17 8.89
C VAL A 414 -36.25 7.61 10.14
N LYS A 415 -37.36 8.28 9.94
CA LYS A 415 -38.32 8.64 11.02
C LYS A 415 -39.52 7.72 10.94
N THR A 416 -39.82 7.03 12.03
CA THR A 416 -40.98 6.13 12.09
C THR A 416 -42.18 6.82 12.70
N ASN A 417 -43.37 6.56 12.16
CA ASN A 417 -44.65 7.12 12.69
C ASN A 417 -45.16 6.39 13.94
N THR A 418 -44.60 5.21 14.22
CA THR A 418 -44.89 4.42 15.41
C THR A 418 -43.65 4.35 16.29
N PRO A 419 -43.79 4.57 17.62
CA PRO A 419 -42.64 4.45 18.52
C PRO A 419 -42.04 3.05 18.45
N ILE A 420 -40.73 3.01 18.21
CA ILE A 420 -39.95 1.80 18.32
C ILE A 420 -39.45 1.74 19.76
N GLN A 421 -39.99 0.87 20.59
CA GLN A 421 -39.40 0.64 21.91
C GLN A 421 -38.11 -0.15 21.74
N ILE A 422 -36.98 0.56 21.82
CA ILE A 422 -35.67 -0.04 21.81
C ILE A 422 -35.25 -0.26 23.25
N THR A 423 -35.31 -1.50 23.72
CA THR A 423 -34.77 -1.88 25.01
C THR A 423 -33.32 -2.35 24.80
N THR A 424 -32.37 -1.66 25.36
CA THR A 424 -30.96 -1.98 25.34
C THR A 424 -30.57 -2.94 26.47
N GLY A 425 -29.39 -3.52 26.42
CA GLY A 425 -28.89 -4.44 27.45
C GLY A 425 -28.54 -5.80 26.90
N GLY A 426 -28.67 -5.97 25.58
CA GLY A 426 -28.19 -7.15 24.87
C GLY A 426 -26.68 -7.16 24.69
N THR A 427 -26.21 -8.17 24.00
CA THR A 427 -24.84 -8.30 23.56
C THR A 427 -24.72 -7.88 22.10
N TYR A 428 -23.62 -7.20 21.80
CA TYR A 428 -23.28 -6.79 20.44
C TYR A 428 -22.21 -7.73 19.89
N HIS A 429 -22.46 -8.32 18.73
CA HIS A 429 -21.56 -9.26 18.05
C HIS A 429 -21.00 -8.61 16.80
N PHE A 430 -19.68 -8.47 16.72
CA PHE A 430 -18.97 -7.92 15.56
C PHE A 430 -18.33 -9.02 14.75
N GLY A 431 -18.41 -8.92 13.42
CA GLY A 431 -17.76 -9.82 12.47
C GLY A 431 -18.44 -11.17 12.27
N GLY A 432 -19.22 -11.63 13.22
CA GLY A 432 -19.93 -12.91 13.23
C GLY A 432 -20.62 -13.17 14.56
N TYR A 433 -21.30 -14.30 14.70
CA TYR A 433 -21.88 -14.75 15.96
C TYR A 433 -21.92 -16.29 16.05
N PHE A 434 -21.90 -16.83 17.24
CA PHE A 434 -21.73 -18.27 17.52
C PHE A 434 -22.80 -19.20 16.91
N LEU A 435 -24.00 -18.70 16.57
CA LEU A 435 -25.12 -19.50 16.06
C LEU A 435 -25.17 -19.62 14.52
N GLN A 436 -24.16 -19.22 13.79
CA GLN A 436 -24.13 -19.29 12.31
C GLN A 436 -24.23 -20.70 11.71
N THR A 437 -24.17 -21.76 12.50
CA THR A 437 -24.34 -23.14 12.02
C THR A 437 -25.77 -23.44 11.54
N GLN A 438 -26.75 -22.55 11.77
CA GLN A 438 -28.13 -22.71 11.31
C GLN A 438 -28.68 -21.55 10.47
N ALA A 439 -27.89 -20.49 10.22
CA ALA A 439 -28.32 -19.36 9.40
C ALA A 439 -28.17 -19.67 7.90
N SER A 440 -29.05 -19.09 7.10
CA SER A 440 -29.09 -19.26 5.64
C SER A 440 -27.73 -19.00 4.98
N PRO A 441 -27.38 -19.69 3.89
CA PRO A 441 -26.07 -19.59 3.20
C PRO A 441 -25.71 -18.20 2.65
N SER A 442 -26.59 -17.20 2.80
CA SER A 442 -26.46 -15.85 2.26
C SER A 442 -25.71 -14.86 3.16
N GLN A 443 -25.52 -15.18 4.44
CA GLN A 443 -24.80 -14.26 5.35
C GLN A 443 -23.37 -14.75 5.57
N ARG A 444 -22.45 -14.20 4.80
CA ARG A 444 -21.02 -14.43 4.99
C ARG A 444 -20.54 -13.65 6.21
N ALA A 445 -19.77 -14.29 7.09
CA ALA A 445 -19.07 -13.60 8.16
C ALA A 445 -18.07 -12.58 7.59
N PHE A 446 -17.78 -11.54 8.35
CA PHE A 446 -16.87 -10.49 7.95
C PHE A 446 -15.43 -10.99 7.88
N GLN A 447 -14.74 -10.58 6.82
CA GLN A 447 -13.29 -10.73 6.67
C GLN A 447 -12.69 -9.34 6.46
N GLY A 448 -11.84 -8.91 7.39
CA GLY A 448 -11.29 -7.57 7.39
C GLY A 448 -10.82 -7.17 8.78
N CYS A 449 -10.74 -5.87 9.00
CA CYS A 449 -10.32 -5.29 10.27
C CYS A 449 -11.35 -4.31 10.78
N MET A 450 -11.43 -4.19 12.11
CA MET A 450 -12.21 -3.15 12.79
C MET A 450 -11.36 -2.48 13.85
N GLN A 451 -11.60 -1.19 14.07
CA GLN A 451 -10.96 -0.42 15.14
C GLN A 451 -11.91 0.66 15.68
N LEU A 452 -11.51 1.32 16.77
CA LEU A 452 -12.29 2.39 17.44
C LEU A 452 -13.72 1.95 17.74
N ILE A 453 -13.91 0.69 18.15
CA ILE A 453 -15.23 0.13 18.41
C ILE A 453 -15.81 0.79 19.65
N GLN A 454 -16.97 1.42 19.51
CA GLN A 454 -17.73 2.02 20.60
C GLN A 454 -19.13 1.42 20.64
N VAL A 455 -19.59 1.11 21.83
CA VAL A 455 -20.93 0.61 22.09
C VAL A 455 -21.56 1.48 23.18
N ASP A 456 -22.74 2.03 22.93
CA ASP A 456 -23.47 2.91 23.85
C ASP A 456 -22.56 4.07 24.37
N ASP A 457 -21.86 4.72 23.41
CA ASP A 457 -20.93 5.84 23.62
C ASP A 457 -19.69 5.49 24.49
N GLN A 458 -19.39 4.20 24.66
CA GLN A 458 -18.18 3.75 25.35
C GLN A 458 -17.24 3.03 24.40
N LEU A 459 -15.99 3.49 24.38
CA LEU A 459 -14.91 2.82 23.66
C LEU A 459 -14.62 1.45 24.30
N ALA A 460 -14.61 0.39 23.50
CA ALA A 460 -14.28 -0.95 23.95
C ALA A 460 -12.83 -1.04 24.41
N ASP A 461 -12.61 -1.49 25.64
CA ASP A 461 -11.27 -1.79 26.16
C ASP A 461 -10.84 -3.19 25.68
N LEU A 462 -10.17 -3.22 24.54
CA LEU A 462 -9.69 -4.46 23.92
C LEU A 462 -8.57 -5.13 24.74
N ALA A 463 -7.86 -4.37 25.59
CA ALA A 463 -6.84 -4.92 26.47
C ALA A 463 -7.50 -5.66 27.67
N ALA A 464 -8.56 -5.11 28.24
CA ALA A 464 -9.37 -5.79 29.27
C ALA A 464 -10.04 -7.05 28.70
N MET A 465 -10.43 -7.01 27.43
CA MET A 465 -11.02 -8.16 26.77
C MET A 465 -10.02 -9.31 26.54
N GLU A 466 -8.77 -8.98 26.14
CA GLU A 466 -7.70 -9.98 26.01
C GLU A 466 -7.41 -10.69 27.34
N GLN A 467 -7.56 -9.97 28.46
CA GLN A 467 -7.42 -10.51 29.80
C GLN A 467 -8.66 -11.29 30.30
N GLY A 468 -9.69 -11.43 29.46
CA GLY A 468 -10.93 -12.11 29.83
C GLY A 468 -11.83 -11.33 30.81
N MET A 469 -11.56 -10.05 31.02
CA MET A 469 -12.32 -9.19 31.95
C MET A 469 -13.55 -8.55 31.29
N LEU A 470 -13.61 -8.49 29.97
CA LEU A 470 -14.67 -7.84 29.22
C LEU A 470 -15.03 -8.66 27.98
N GLY A 471 -16.34 -8.98 27.82
CA GLY A 471 -16.87 -9.62 26.62
C GLY A 471 -16.32 -11.03 26.36
N ALA A 472 -16.41 -11.46 25.10
CA ALA A 472 -15.85 -12.73 24.61
C ALA A 472 -15.41 -12.58 23.17
N PHE A 473 -14.47 -13.40 22.74
CA PHE A 473 -14.03 -13.43 21.33
C PHE A 473 -13.54 -14.83 20.93
N GLU A 474 -13.62 -15.11 19.64
CA GLU A 474 -13.09 -16.35 19.08
C GLU A 474 -12.47 -16.06 17.70
N ASN A 475 -11.31 -16.66 17.43
CA ASN A 475 -10.58 -16.58 16.15
C ASN A 475 -10.27 -15.15 15.66
N VAL A 476 -10.21 -14.15 16.54
CA VAL A 476 -9.76 -12.81 16.22
C VAL A 476 -8.28 -12.64 16.51
N SER A 477 -7.60 -11.80 15.74
CA SER A 477 -6.23 -11.36 16.01
C SER A 477 -6.25 -9.91 16.44
N LEU A 478 -5.65 -9.62 17.59
CA LEU A 478 -5.59 -8.28 18.18
C LEU A 478 -4.28 -7.56 17.75
N ASP A 479 -4.33 -6.22 17.65
CA ASP A 479 -3.20 -5.36 17.31
C ASP A 479 -2.58 -5.69 15.93
N THR A 480 -3.37 -6.24 15.05
CA THR A 480 -2.98 -6.53 13.67
C THR A 480 -4.19 -6.40 12.75
N CYS A 481 -3.91 -5.98 11.53
CA CYS A 481 -4.86 -6.03 10.43
C CYS A 481 -4.28 -6.95 9.37
N ALA A 482 -4.70 -8.20 9.36
CA ALA A 482 -4.15 -9.23 8.48
C ALA A 482 -4.59 -9.09 7.01
N ILE A 483 -5.00 -7.91 6.60
CA ILE A 483 -5.35 -7.58 5.22
C ILE A 483 -4.08 -7.45 4.37
N ILE A 484 -4.10 -8.00 3.16
CA ILE A 484 -2.96 -7.99 2.24
C ILE A 484 -3.39 -7.31 0.94
N ASP A 485 -2.59 -6.36 0.47
CA ASP A 485 -2.77 -5.78 -0.86
C ASP A 485 -2.14 -6.68 -1.93
N ARG A 486 -2.98 -7.48 -2.60
CA ARG A 486 -2.57 -8.42 -3.65
C ARG A 486 -2.42 -7.77 -5.02
N CYS A 487 -2.85 -6.52 -5.14
CA CYS A 487 -2.62 -5.72 -6.33
C CYS A 487 -1.32 -4.92 -6.26
N LEU A 488 -0.50 -5.11 -5.21
CA LEU A 488 0.80 -4.49 -5.07
C LEU A 488 1.89 -5.57 -4.82
N PRO A 489 2.88 -5.77 -5.74
CA PRO A 489 2.96 -5.16 -7.07
C PRO A 489 1.79 -5.55 -7.97
N ASN A 490 1.48 -4.71 -8.98
CA ASN A 490 0.42 -5.04 -9.93
C ASN A 490 0.84 -6.24 -10.78
N HIS A 491 0.12 -7.33 -10.64
CA HIS A 491 0.35 -8.58 -11.40
C HIS A 491 -0.37 -8.60 -12.74
N CYS A 492 -1.20 -7.59 -13.04
CA CYS A 492 -1.87 -7.47 -14.33
C CYS A 492 -0.93 -6.78 -15.32
N GLU A 493 -0.65 -7.45 -16.42
CA GLU A 493 0.24 -6.99 -17.47
C GLU A 493 -0.51 -6.04 -18.44
N HIS A 494 0.23 -5.37 -19.32
CA HIS A 494 -0.27 -4.54 -20.42
C HIS A 494 -1.35 -3.53 -20.04
N GLY A 495 -1.24 -2.97 -18.81
CA GLY A 495 -2.20 -1.98 -18.31
C GLY A 495 -3.52 -2.56 -17.82
N GLY A 496 -3.61 -3.86 -17.61
CA GLY A 496 -4.76 -4.53 -17.00
C GLY A 496 -5.07 -3.97 -15.61
N ARG A 497 -6.36 -3.85 -15.30
CA ARG A 497 -6.82 -3.33 -14.02
C ARG A 497 -6.94 -4.46 -13.00
N CYS A 498 -6.17 -4.38 -11.93
CA CYS A 498 -6.24 -5.30 -10.81
C CYS A 498 -7.42 -4.98 -9.90
N THR A 499 -8.20 -6.00 -9.54
CA THR A 499 -9.21 -6.00 -8.48
C THR A 499 -8.94 -7.14 -7.54
N GLN A 500 -9.25 -6.99 -6.26
CA GLN A 500 -8.89 -7.98 -5.25
C GLN A 500 -10.03 -8.28 -4.27
N ALA A 501 -9.97 -9.47 -3.71
CA ALA A 501 -10.77 -9.95 -2.59
C ALA A 501 -9.83 -10.39 -1.46
N TRP A 502 -10.38 -10.92 -0.37
CA TRP A 502 -9.59 -11.35 0.80
C TRP A 502 -8.47 -12.35 0.45
N ASP A 503 -8.74 -13.33 -0.40
CA ASP A 503 -7.86 -14.47 -0.71
C ASP A 503 -7.33 -14.50 -2.15
N SER A 504 -7.81 -13.61 -3.01
CA SER A 504 -7.55 -13.64 -4.45
C SER A 504 -7.50 -12.26 -5.09
N PHE A 505 -6.96 -12.20 -6.30
CA PHE A 505 -7.07 -11.04 -7.18
C PHE A 505 -7.53 -11.49 -8.57
N SER A 506 -8.02 -10.55 -9.35
CA SER A 506 -8.38 -10.73 -10.74
C SER A 506 -8.00 -9.53 -11.59
N CYS A 507 -7.70 -9.77 -12.86
CA CYS A 507 -7.35 -8.73 -13.81
C CYS A 507 -8.49 -8.51 -14.80
N SER A 508 -8.97 -7.26 -14.94
CA SER A 508 -9.78 -6.86 -16.09
C SER A 508 -8.84 -6.38 -17.20
N CYS A 509 -8.97 -7.01 -18.35
CA CYS A 509 -8.15 -6.73 -19.52
C CYS A 509 -8.89 -5.85 -20.55
N ASP A 510 -10.02 -5.26 -20.17
CA ASP A 510 -10.87 -4.48 -21.06
C ASP A 510 -10.10 -3.29 -21.67
N GLY A 511 -10.14 -3.20 -23.01
CA GLY A 511 -9.49 -2.11 -23.75
C GLY A 511 -7.96 -2.20 -23.85
N THR A 512 -7.32 -3.23 -23.28
CA THR A 512 -5.86 -3.40 -23.35
C THR A 512 -5.38 -4.00 -24.66
N GLY A 513 -6.21 -4.78 -25.36
CA GLY A 513 -5.82 -5.59 -26.50
C GLY A 513 -5.24 -6.96 -26.11
N TYR A 514 -5.39 -7.33 -24.83
CA TYR A 514 -4.88 -8.56 -24.26
C TYR A 514 -5.98 -9.33 -23.54
N THR A 515 -5.72 -10.60 -23.25
CA THR A 515 -6.60 -11.52 -22.53
C THR A 515 -5.78 -12.45 -21.63
N GLY A 516 -6.45 -13.37 -20.94
CA GLY A 516 -5.83 -14.28 -19.98
C GLY A 516 -5.94 -13.80 -18.53
N ALA A 517 -5.49 -14.63 -17.60
CA ALA A 517 -5.64 -14.37 -16.16
C ALA A 517 -4.93 -13.09 -15.68
N THR A 518 -3.83 -12.73 -16.33
CA THR A 518 -3.02 -11.53 -16.02
C THR A 518 -2.89 -10.59 -17.21
N CYS A 519 -3.75 -10.70 -18.23
CA CYS A 519 -3.71 -9.89 -19.46
C CYS A 519 -2.39 -10.06 -20.25
N HIS A 520 -1.85 -11.26 -20.28
CA HIS A 520 -0.56 -11.55 -20.92
C HIS A 520 -0.68 -12.02 -22.36
N THR A 521 -1.85 -12.47 -22.82
CA THR A 521 -2.03 -13.04 -24.17
C THR A 521 -2.65 -12.00 -25.08
N SER A 522 -1.97 -11.61 -26.16
CA SER A 522 -2.51 -10.70 -27.17
C SER A 522 -3.74 -11.31 -27.86
N ILE A 523 -4.76 -10.48 -28.10
CA ILE A 523 -5.94 -10.87 -28.91
C ILE A 523 -5.71 -10.65 -30.41
N TYR A 524 -4.56 -10.10 -30.78
CA TYR A 524 -4.19 -9.78 -32.15
C TYR A 524 -3.08 -10.69 -32.64
N GLU A 525 -3.03 -10.90 -33.95
CA GLU A 525 -1.98 -11.66 -34.61
C GLU A 525 -0.67 -10.88 -34.66
N GLN A 526 0.46 -11.57 -34.74
CA GLN A 526 1.78 -10.96 -34.76
C GLN A 526 2.09 -10.22 -36.07
N SER A 527 1.46 -10.59 -37.18
CA SER A 527 1.75 -10.04 -38.49
C SER A 527 0.58 -10.14 -39.48
N CYS A 528 0.65 -9.39 -40.57
CA CYS A 528 -0.27 -9.53 -41.68
C CYS A 528 -0.23 -10.93 -42.30
N GLU A 529 0.93 -11.59 -42.30
CA GLU A 529 1.11 -12.96 -42.77
C GLU A 529 0.27 -13.95 -41.94
N ALA A 530 0.28 -13.79 -40.61
CA ALA A 530 -0.54 -14.63 -39.74
C ALA A 530 -2.03 -14.47 -40.02
N TYR A 531 -2.53 -13.27 -40.29
CA TYR A 531 -3.91 -13.05 -40.71
C TYR A 531 -4.24 -13.71 -42.07
N LYS A 532 -3.29 -13.69 -43.01
CA LYS A 532 -3.46 -14.41 -44.29
C LYS A 532 -3.61 -15.93 -44.08
N HIS A 533 -2.79 -16.51 -43.21
CA HIS A 533 -2.89 -17.93 -42.84
C HIS A 533 -4.22 -18.30 -42.19
N LEU A 534 -4.86 -17.37 -41.52
CA LEU A 534 -6.21 -17.52 -40.98
C LEU A 534 -7.31 -17.28 -42.03
N GLY A 535 -6.95 -17.10 -43.31
CA GLY A 535 -7.89 -16.90 -44.42
C GLY A 535 -8.54 -15.51 -44.47
N ARG A 536 -7.91 -14.52 -43.83
CA ARG A 536 -8.39 -13.13 -43.86
C ARG A 536 -7.99 -12.45 -45.17
N SER A 537 -8.77 -11.46 -45.57
CA SER A 537 -8.53 -10.64 -46.78
C SER A 537 -7.79 -9.35 -46.43
N SER A 538 -7.29 -8.65 -47.46
CA SER A 538 -6.66 -7.34 -47.33
C SER A 538 -7.58 -6.33 -46.63
N ASP A 539 -7.14 -5.79 -45.53
CA ASP A 539 -7.87 -4.77 -44.71
C ASP A 539 -6.91 -4.12 -43.71
N VAL A 540 -7.47 -3.28 -42.85
CA VAL A 540 -6.77 -2.67 -41.72
C VAL A 540 -6.88 -3.60 -40.51
N TYR A 541 -5.76 -4.01 -39.98
CA TYR A 541 -5.68 -4.88 -38.80
C TYR A 541 -4.87 -4.25 -37.68
N TRP A 542 -5.13 -4.70 -36.48
CA TRP A 542 -4.22 -4.54 -35.36
C TRP A 542 -3.25 -5.73 -35.39
N ILE A 543 -1.96 -5.45 -35.23
CA ILE A 543 -0.94 -6.48 -35.08
C ILE A 543 -0.15 -6.23 -33.79
N ASP A 544 0.37 -7.30 -33.22
CA ASP A 544 1.20 -7.29 -32.02
C ASP A 544 2.47 -8.12 -32.29
N PRO A 545 3.55 -7.50 -32.78
CA PRO A 545 4.70 -8.24 -33.31
C PRO A 545 5.42 -9.14 -32.30
N ASP A 546 5.41 -8.78 -31.00
CA ASP A 546 6.04 -9.54 -29.94
C ASP A 546 5.04 -10.32 -29.06
N GLY A 547 3.74 -10.24 -29.37
CA GLY A 547 2.67 -10.98 -28.69
C GLY A 547 2.52 -10.58 -27.22
N SER A 548 3.11 -11.34 -26.31
CA SER A 548 3.10 -11.05 -24.85
C SER A 548 4.21 -10.11 -24.41
N GLY A 549 4.96 -9.55 -25.34
CA GLY A 549 6.08 -8.67 -25.06
C GLY A 549 5.70 -7.23 -24.70
N PRO A 550 6.67 -6.36 -24.47
CA PRO A 550 6.44 -4.97 -24.05
C PRO A 550 5.96 -4.04 -25.18
N LEU A 551 6.01 -4.47 -26.45
CA LEU A 551 5.54 -3.68 -27.57
C LEU A 551 4.02 -3.83 -27.69
N GLY A 552 3.27 -2.79 -27.41
CA GLY A 552 1.81 -2.87 -27.53
C GLY A 552 1.33 -3.03 -28.97
N PRO A 553 0.07 -3.47 -29.18
CA PRO A 553 -0.52 -3.62 -30.50
C PRO A 553 -0.70 -2.27 -31.19
N PHE A 554 -0.60 -2.26 -32.53
CA PHE A 554 -0.81 -1.07 -33.34
C PHE A 554 -1.49 -1.40 -34.70
N ARG A 555 -2.06 -0.39 -35.32
CA ARG A 555 -2.82 -0.54 -36.55
C ARG A 555 -1.93 -0.45 -37.78
N VAL A 556 -2.13 -1.41 -38.70
CA VAL A 556 -1.47 -1.46 -40.01
C VAL A 556 -2.46 -1.74 -41.10
N ILE A 557 -2.09 -1.43 -42.34
CA ILE A 557 -2.81 -1.89 -43.53
C ILE A 557 -2.13 -3.17 -44.02
N CYS A 558 -2.85 -4.26 -44.04
CA CYS A 558 -2.41 -5.51 -44.65
C CYS A 558 -2.91 -5.62 -46.09
N LYS A 559 -1.98 -5.68 -47.03
CA LYS A 559 -2.30 -5.97 -48.43
C LYS A 559 -1.83 -7.38 -48.75
N MET A 560 -2.77 -8.28 -48.93
CA MET A 560 -2.56 -9.72 -49.15
C MET A 560 -2.88 -10.09 -50.58
N THR A 561 -1.93 -10.70 -51.28
CA THR A 561 -2.08 -11.29 -52.60
C THR A 561 -1.77 -12.80 -52.49
N GLU A 562 -1.96 -13.57 -53.57
CA GLU A 562 -1.63 -15.01 -53.55
C GLU A 562 -0.17 -15.23 -53.17
N ASP A 563 0.76 -14.44 -53.72
CA ASP A 563 2.20 -14.63 -53.58
C ASP A 563 2.88 -13.76 -52.50
N LYS A 564 2.27 -12.64 -52.09
CA LYS A 564 2.93 -11.65 -51.22
C LYS A 564 1.97 -11.05 -50.21
N VAL A 565 2.54 -10.70 -49.05
CA VAL A 565 1.86 -9.94 -48.01
C VAL A 565 2.68 -8.68 -47.69
N TRP A 566 2.00 -7.53 -47.69
CA TRP A 566 2.59 -6.24 -47.35
C TRP A 566 1.95 -5.71 -46.10
N THR A 567 2.79 -5.28 -45.15
CA THR A 567 2.39 -4.56 -43.95
C THR A 567 2.73 -3.09 -44.14
N THR A 568 1.74 -2.21 -44.20
CA THR A 568 1.94 -0.76 -44.33
C THR A 568 1.61 -0.04 -43.03
N VAL A 569 2.59 0.69 -42.48
CA VAL A 569 2.42 1.53 -41.32
C VAL A 569 1.82 2.87 -41.75
N LEU A 570 0.77 3.31 -41.06
CA LEU A 570 0.06 4.56 -41.34
C LEU A 570 0.89 5.77 -40.86
N ASN A 571 0.73 6.90 -41.52
CA ASN A 571 1.35 8.16 -41.14
C ASN A 571 0.31 9.31 -41.12
N ASN A 572 0.70 10.46 -40.58
CA ASN A 572 -0.16 11.62 -40.38
C ASN A 572 -0.35 12.50 -41.62
N LEU A 573 0.40 12.25 -42.70
CA LEU A 573 0.31 13.10 -43.90
C LEU A 573 -0.71 12.56 -44.89
N PRO A 574 -1.51 13.44 -45.52
CA PRO A 574 -2.35 13.06 -46.65
C PRO A 574 -1.52 12.57 -47.83
N ALA A 575 -2.12 11.73 -48.67
CA ALA A 575 -1.45 11.14 -49.84
C ALA A 575 -0.84 12.20 -50.80
N GLN A 576 -1.39 13.39 -50.81
CA GLN A 576 -0.84 14.58 -51.49
C GLN A 576 -0.78 15.73 -50.50
N THR A 577 0.41 16.18 -50.18
CA THR A 577 0.65 17.32 -49.28
C THR A 577 1.29 18.45 -50.09
N ALA A 578 0.57 19.57 -50.20
CA ALA A 578 1.11 20.75 -50.88
C ALA A 578 2.17 21.44 -50.03
N VAL A 579 3.35 21.66 -50.59
CA VAL A 579 4.45 22.35 -49.93
C VAL A 579 4.63 23.69 -50.62
N SER A 580 4.37 24.80 -49.94
CA SER A 580 4.62 26.13 -50.44
C SER A 580 6.08 26.54 -50.22
N GLY A 581 6.67 27.24 -51.22
CA GLY A 581 8.07 27.54 -51.29
C GLY A 581 8.67 28.19 -50.06
N SER A 582 9.90 27.83 -49.76
CA SER A 582 10.71 28.39 -48.69
C SER A 582 11.84 29.26 -49.26
N SER A 583 12.21 30.32 -48.57
CA SER A 583 13.45 31.06 -48.83
C SER A 583 14.66 30.32 -48.25
N ARG A 584 15.86 30.73 -48.62
CA ARG A 584 17.12 30.20 -48.07
C ARG A 584 17.16 30.28 -46.53
N GLU A 585 16.43 31.20 -45.92
CA GLU A 585 16.35 31.47 -44.48
C GLU A 585 15.18 30.73 -43.80
N ARG A 586 14.14 30.32 -44.51
CA ARG A 586 12.98 29.60 -44.00
C ARG A 586 12.79 28.30 -44.79
N ARG A 587 13.38 27.24 -44.27
CA ARG A 587 13.19 25.87 -44.80
C ARG A 587 11.82 25.34 -44.39
N THR A 588 11.06 24.82 -45.34
CA THR A 588 9.86 24.06 -45.00
C THR A 588 10.25 22.68 -44.55
N VAL A 589 9.89 22.31 -43.31
CA VAL A 589 10.08 20.99 -42.73
C VAL A 589 8.72 20.38 -42.52
N LEU A 590 8.47 19.23 -43.13
CA LEU A 590 7.31 18.39 -42.85
C LEU A 590 7.68 17.33 -41.85
N GLN A 591 7.02 17.32 -40.72
CA GLN A 591 7.21 16.29 -39.71
C GLN A 591 6.31 15.10 -40.04
N LEU A 592 6.93 13.98 -40.34
CA LEU A 592 6.24 12.72 -40.61
C LEU A 592 6.16 11.93 -39.29
N ASN A 593 4.93 11.74 -38.82
CA ASN A 593 4.66 10.92 -37.64
C ASN A 593 3.94 9.64 -38.06
N TYR A 594 4.53 8.51 -37.75
CA TYR A 594 3.92 7.20 -37.94
C TYR A 594 2.94 6.87 -36.83
N SER A 595 1.94 6.02 -37.11
CA SER A 595 0.99 5.46 -36.12
C SER A 595 1.61 4.38 -35.23
N ALA A 596 2.91 4.13 -35.38
CA ALA A 596 3.67 3.16 -34.62
C ALA A 596 4.92 3.82 -34.02
N THR A 597 5.42 3.27 -32.93
CA THR A 597 6.70 3.69 -32.32
C THR A 597 7.89 3.19 -33.14
N ILE A 598 9.07 3.72 -32.90
CA ILE A 598 10.29 3.26 -33.58
C ILE A 598 10.57 1.79 -33.25
N GLU A 599 10.32 1.36 -32.02
CA GLU A 599 10.51 0.00 -31.56
C GLU A 599 9.54 -0.96 -32.26
N GLN A 600 8.27 -0.57 -32.43
CA GLN A 600 7.27 -1.33 -33.17
C GLN A 600 7.63 -1.43 -34.66
N ILE A 601 8.11 -0.34 -35.28
CA ILE A 601 8.58 -0.34 -36.67
C ILE A 601 9.81 -1.25 -36.80
N SER A 602 10.76 -1.16 -35.88
CA SER A 602 11.93 -2.04 -35.88
C SER A 602 11.53 -3.51 -35.82
N ALA A 603 10.63 -3.88 -34.92
CA ALA A 603 10.18 -5.26 -34.78
C ALA A 603 9.57 -5.84 -36.06
N ILE A 604 8.74 -5.06 -36.77
CA ILE A 604 8.16 -5.56 -38.06
C ILE A 604 9.19 -5.54 -39.19
N THR A 605 10.17 -4.60 -39.21
CA THR A 605 11.19 -4.55 -40.25
C THR A 605 12.22 -5.65 -40.09
N ASP A 606 12.58 -6.00 -38.83
CA ASP A 606 13.52 -7.08 -38.52
C ASP A 606 12.95 -8.47 -38.90
N ALA A 607 11.61 -8.62 -38.87
CA ALA A 607 10.91 -9.84 -39.27
C ALA A 607 10.53 -9.87 -40.76
N ALA A 608 10.75 -8.82 -41.51
CA ALA A 608 10.35 -8.72 -42.92
C ALA A 608 11.49 -9.10 -43.88
N ASP A 609 11.16 -9.81 -44.94
CA ASP A 609 12.11 -10.13 -46.02
C ASP A 609 12.54 -8.88 -46.78
N HIS A 610 11.70 -7.88 -46.88
CA HIS A 610 11.94 -6.66 -47.63
C HIS A 610 11.21 -5.46 -47.01
N CYS A 611 11.90 -4.32 -46.92
CA CYS A 611 11.36 -3.07 -46.46
C CYS A 611 11.59 -1.96 -47.48
N GLU A 612 10.57 -1.12 -47.69
CA GLU A 612 10.67 0.04 -48.57
C GLU A 612 9.92 1.25 -47.99
N GLN A 613 10.43 2.44 -48.28
CA GLN A 613 9.72 3.68 -48.03
C GLN A 613 9.69 4.49 -49.32
N HIS A 614 8.49 4.84 -49.80
CA HIS A 614 8.26 5.59 -51.02
C HIS A 614 7.89 7.04 -50.74
N ILE A 615 8.66 7.97 -51.30
CA ILE A 615 8.37 9.40 -51.29
C ILE A 615 8.41 9.91 -52.72
N THR A 616 7.30 10.45 -53.21
CA THR A 616 7.24 11.11 -54.52
C THR A 616 7.18 12.59 -54.36
N TYR A 617 8.15 13.30 -54.93
CA TYR A 617 8.18 14.75 -55.00
C TYR A 617 7.87 15.23 -56.40
N THR A 618 6.74 15.91 -56.54
CA THR A 618 6.37 16.54 -57.81
C THR A 618 6.59 18.05 -57.68
N CYS A 619 7.52 18.58 -58.43
CA CYS A 619 7.84 20.01 -58.40
C CYS A 619 7.53 20.71 -59.72
N ARG A 620 7.08 21.97 -59.61
CA ARG A 620 6.96 22.87 -60.72
C ARG A 620 7.77 24.13 -60.37
N SER A 621 8.88 24.32 -61.08
CA SER A 621 9.82 25.44 -60.89
C SER A 621 10.44 25.54 -59.48
N SER A 622 10.64 24.38 -58.80
CA SER A 622 11.30 24.31 -57.50
C SER A 622 12.29 23.14 -57.44
N ARG A 623 13.23 23.17 -56.46
CA ARG A 623 14.26 22.14 -56.26
C ARG A 623 14.07 21.48 -54.91
N LEU A 624 14.25 20.16 -54.82
CA LEU A 624 14.20 19.40 -53.57
C LEU A 624 15.42 19.63 -52.68
N LEU A 625 16.58 19.75 -53.29
CA LEU A 625 17.86 19.98 -52.60
C LEU A 625 18.55 21.18 -53.25
N ASN A 626 19.23 22.04 -52.44
CA ASN A 626 20.15 23.02 -52.91
C ASN A 626 21.46 22.34 -53.36
N THR A 627 21.45 21.68 -54.48
CA THR A 627 22.69 21.37 -55.21
C THR A 627 23.09 22.55 -56.00
N PRO A 628 24.44 22.94 -56.05
CA PRO A 628 24.92 24.07 -56.77
C PRO A 628 24.57 24.04 -58.27
#